data_9e3813757d02afc8178f4c49d605af76
#
_entry.id   9e3813757d02afc8178f4c49d605af76
#
_cell.length_a   1.000
_cell.length_b   1.000
_cell.length_c   1.000
_cell.angle_alpha   90.00
_cell.angle_beta   90.00
_cell.angle_gamma   90.00
#
_symmetry.space_group_name_H-M   'P 1'
#
loop_
_entity.id
_entity.type
_entity.pdbx_description
1 polymer ?
#
loop_
_entity_poly.entity_id
_entity_poly.type
_entity_poly.pdbx_seq_one_letter_code
_entity_poly.pdbx_strand_id
1 'polypeptide(L)'
;MRIKLIYGSDTSNTENVIDNILLGIFEPTFDIKVIPVNNITSEDWISHDTYILSIPTWYDGELQSDWEEYFDEFKTIDFTGKTVAIFGLGDQIGYDEWFCDGVGILAKVVEENGGKVIGFTKKDDSYEFESSKALKDEDTFWGLCLDEDNQDDLTEERLENWFNKLKLELNV
;
A
#
# COMPACT_ATOMS: atom_id res chain seq x y z
N MET A 1 8.75 14.45 -9.33
CA MET A 1 8.89 13.01 -9.68
C MET A 1 7.52 12.47 -10.04
N ARG A 2 7.42 11.62 -11.08
CA ARG A 2 6.16 10.98 -11.47
C ARG A 2 5.99 9.64 -10.76
N ILE A 3 4.82 9.43 -10.17
CA ILE A 3 4.46 8.21 -9.46
C ILE A 3 3.13 7.69 -10.01
N LYS A 4 3.00 6.40 -10.14
CA LYS A 4 1.73 5.77 -10.43
C LYS A 4 1.19 5.11 -9.16
N LEU A 5 0.01 5.54 -8.72
CA LEU A 5 -0.71 4.94 -7.60
C LEU A 5 -1.77 3.99 -8.13
N ILE A 6 -1.63 2.71 -7.79
CA ILE A 6 -2.54 1.64 -8.21
C ILE A 6 -3.27 1.13 -6.97
N TYR A 7 -4.59 1.12 -7.01
CA TYR A 7 -5.40 0.75 -5.86
C TYR A 7 -6.57 -0.15 -6.20
N GLY A 8 -7.04 -0.90 -5.20
CA GLY A 8 -8.33 -1.59 -5.20
C GLY A 8 -9.21 -1.07 -4.06
N SER A 9 -10.51 -1.01 -4.26
CA SER A 9 -11.48 -0.59 -3.24
C SER A 9 -12.86 -1.16 -3.53
N ASP A 10 -13.45 -1.84 -2.53
CA ASP A 10 -14.83 -2.38 -2.65
C ASP A 10 -15.86 -1.47 -1.98
N THR A 11 -15.49 -0.79 -0.87
CA THR A 11 -16.37 0.08 -0.07
C THR A 11 -16.03 1.55 -0.15
N SER A 12 -15.15 1.93 -1.07
CA SER A 12 -14.60 3.29 -1.25
C SER A 12 -13.74 3.81 -0.08
N ASN A 13 -13.44 3.05 0.95
CA ASN A 13 -12.57 3.52 2.05
C ASN A 13 -11.17 3.85 1.54
N THR A 14 -10.58 2.99 0.73
CA THR A 14 -9.26 3.26 0.12
C THR A 14 -9.28 4.49 -0.79
N GLU A 15 -10.30 4.61 -1.64
CA GLU A 15 -10.53 5.80 -2.48
C GLU A 15 -10.63 7.07 -1.65
N ASN A 16 -11.43 7.05 -0.57
CA ASN A 16 -11.60 8.20 0.31
C ASN A 16 -10.28 8.64 0.96
N VAL A 17 -9.45 7.69 1.40
CA VAL A 17 -8.10 7.99 1.95
C VAL A 17 -7.22 8.61 0.86
N ILE A 18 -7.24 8.08 -0.36
CA ILE A 18 -6.46 8.61 -1.47
C ILE A 18 -6.91 10.03 -1.81
N ASP A 19 -8.19 10.22 -2.11
CA ASP A 19 -8.71 11.48 -2.66
C ASP A 19 -8.78 12.61 -1.64
N ASN A 20 -9.13 12.30 -0.40
CA ASN A 20 -9.37 13.32 0.62
C ASN A 20 -8.15 13.63 1.50
N ILE A 21 -7.15 12.74 1.57
CA ILE A 21 -5.99 12.90 2.47
C ILE A 21 -4.68 12.79 1.69
N LEU A 22 -4.41 11.63 1.07
CA LEU A 22 -3.10 11.34 0.48
C LEU A 22 -2.72 12.33 -0.62
N LEU A 23 -3.60 12.58 -1.58
CA LEU A 23 -3.30 13.49 -2.69
C LEU A 23 -3.00 14.91 -2.20
N GLY A 24 -3.72 15.41 -1.20
CA GLY A 24 -3.45 16.71 -0.59
C GLY A 24 -2.05 16.84 0.00
N ILE A 25 -1.50 15.75 0.55
CA ILE A 25 -0.16 15.70 1.14
C ILE A 25 0.92 15.51 0.06
N PHE A 26 0.68 14.66 -0.93
CA PHE A 26 1.69 14.14 -1.86
C PHE A 26 1.86 14.98 -3.14
N GLU A 27 0.77 15.48 -3.73
CA GLU A 27 0.81 16.22 -5.01
C GLU A 27 1.66 17.50 -5.02
N PRO A 28 1.84 18.24 -3.92
CA PRO A 28 2.80 19.34 -3.91
C PRO A 28 4.24 18.95 -4.28
N THR A 29 4.59 17.65 -4.14
CA THR A 29 5.93 17.12 -4.40
C THR A 29 5.97 16.12 -5.56
N PHE A 30 4.94 15.30 -5.69
CA PHE A 30 4.87 14.22 -6.65
C PHE A 30 3.75 14.46 -7.68
N ASP A 31 4.04 14.19 -8.95
CA ASP A 31 3.04 14.10 -10.03
C ASP A 31 2.45 12.68 -9.98
N ILE A 32 1.26 12.54 -9.39
CA ILE A 32 0.64 11.24 -9.12
C ILE A 32 -0.45 10.95 -10.13
N LYS A 33 -0.31 9.83 -10.84
CA LYS A 33 -1.39 9.27 -11.65
C LYS A 33 -2.07 8.13 -10.89
N VAL A 34 -3.32 8.32 -10.49
CA VAL A 34 -4.13 7.33 -9.78
C VAL A 34 -4.86 6.43 -10.79
N ILE A 35 -4.77 5.11 -10.61
CA ILE A 35 -5.43 4.12 -11.47
C ILE A 35 -6.01 2.99 -10.60
N PRO A 36 -7.30 2.68 -10.70
CA PRO A 36 -7.82 1.48 -10.09
C PRO A 36 -7.25 0.22 -10.78
N VAL A 37 -6.96 -0.81 -10.00
CA VAL A 37 -6.25 -2.01 -10.50
C VAL A 37 -7.01 -2.74 -11.61
N ASN A 38 -8.34 -2.69 -11.61
CA ASN A 38 -9.18 -3.27 -12.68
C ASN A 38 -9.10 -2.52 -14.02
N ASN A 39 -8.49 -1.33 -14.06
CA ASN A 39 -8.28 -0.53 -15.27
C ASN A 39 -6.82 -0.51 -15.72
N ILE A 40 -5.94 -1.26 -15.05
CA ILE A 40 -4.52 -1.28 -15.38
C ILE A 40 -4.24 -2.07 -16.65
N THR A 41 -3.23 -1.64 -17.37
CA THR A 41 -2.72 -2.31 -18.57
C THR A 41 -1.24 -2.66 -18.44
N SER A 42 -0.72 -3.54 -19.27
CA SER A 42 0.72 -3.85 -19.30
C SER A 42 1.61 -2.61 -19.53
N GLU A 43 1.14 -1.62 -20.30
CA GLU A 43 1.85 -0.35 -20.53
C GLU A 43 2.03 0.45 -19.24
N ASP A 44 1.10 0.32 -18.28
CA ASP A 44 1.18 1.02 -17.01
C ASP A 44 2.36 0.55 -16.16
N TRP A 45 2.79 -0.70 -16.31
CA TRP A 45 3.97 -1.22 -15.62
C TRP A 45 5.30 -0.89 -16.31
N ILE A 46 5.27 -0.49 -17.58
CA ILE A 46 6.46 -0.15 -18.35
C ILE A 46 6.79 1.34 -18.25
N SER A 47 5.77 2.19 -18.18
CA SER A 47 5.89 3.64 -18.33
C SER A 47 6.45 4.39 -17.12
N HIS A 48 6.61 3.74 -15.98
CA HIS A 48 7.08 4.34 -14.72
C HIS A 48 8.08 3.43 -14.02
N ASP A 49 8.93 4.03 -13.18
CA ASP A 49 9.91 3.33 -12.34
C ASP A 49 9.52 3.36 -10.85
N THR A 50 8.58 4.23 -10.47
CA THR A 50 8.12 4.40 -9.09
C THR A 50 6.61 4.22 -9.00
N TYR A 51 6.20 3.38 -8.07
CA TYR A 51 4.80 3.03 -7.83
C TYR A 51 4.43 3.16 -6.37
N ILE A 52 3.17 3.49 -6.12
CA ILE A 52 2.49 3.27 -4.84
C ILE A 52 1.37 2.26 -5.10
N LEU A 53 1.35 1.17 -4.34
CA LEU A 53 0.25 0.20 -4.38
C LEU A 53 -0.60 0.37 -3.14
N SER A 54 -1.91 0.25 -3.29
CA SER A 54 -2.84 0.29 -2.17
C SER A 54 -3.85 -0.85 -2.22
N ILE A 55 -4.03 -1.50 -1.08
CA ILE A 55 -4.92 -2.65 -0.95
C ILE A 55 -5.56 -2.71 0.44
N PRO A 56 -6.89 -2.78 0.55
CA PRO A 56 -7.55 -3.18 1.78
C PRO A 56 -7.48 -4.71 1.93
N THR A 57 -7.41 -5.19 3.17
CA THR A 57 -7.51 -6.60 3.51
C THR A 57 -8.94 -6.94 3.91
N TRP A 58 -9.49 -8.00 3.33
CA TRP A 58 -10.85 -8.45 3.60
C TRP A 58 -10.87 -9.77 4.37
N TYR A 59 -11.90 -9.95 5.19
CA TYR A 59 -12.17 -11.18 5.93
C TYR A 59 -10.89 -11.84 6.51
N ASP A 60 -10.69 -13.11 6.25
CA ASP A 60 -9.60 -13.94 6.77
C ASP A 60 -8.27 -13.72 5.99
N GLY A 61 -7.92 -12.45 5.74
CA GLY A 61 -6.70 -12.09 5.01
C GLY A 61 -6.81 -12.18 3.50
N GLU A 62 -8.04 -12.11 2.98
CA GLU A 62 -8.32 -12.16 1.54
C GLU A 62 -7.92 -10.84 0.85
N LEU A 63 -7.51 -10.96 -0.40
CA LEU A 63 -7.29 -9.80 -1.25
C LEU A 63 -8.62 -9.13 -1.59
N GLN A 64 -8.58 -7.82 -1.78
CA GLN A 64 -9.72 -7.09 -2.33
C GLN A 64 -10.06 -7.62 -3.74
N SER A 65 -11.33 -7.62 -4.11
CA SER A 65 -11.85 -8.35 -5.28
C SER A 65 -11.12 -8.07 -6.59
N ASP A 66 -10.84 -6.80 -6.92
CA ASP A 66 -10.14 -6.43 -8.17
C ASP A 66 -8.66 -6.85 -8.11
N TRP A 67 -8.03 -6.79 -6.94
CA TRP A 67 -6.68 -7.32 -6.74
C TRP A 67 -6.64 -8.84 -6.84
N GLU A 68 -7.65 -9.55 -6.35
CA GLU A 68 -7.74 -11.00 -6.47
C GLU A 68 -7.86 -11.42 -7.94
N GLU A 69 -8.72 -10.76 -8.70
CA GLU A 69 -8.86 -11.01 -10.14
C GLU A 69 -7.57 -10.73 -10.92
N TYR A 70 -6.84 -9.69 -10.56
CA TYR A 70 -5.58 -9.29 -11.22
C TYR A 70 -4.36 -10.04 -10.69
N PHE A 71 -4.44 -10.75 -9.58
CA PHE A 71 -3.28 -11.26 -8.85
C PHE A 71 -2.42 -12.23 -9.65
N ASP A 72 -3.02 -13.10 -10.46
CA ASP A 72 -2.25 -14.02 -11.31
C ASP A 72 -1.42 -13.28 -12.35
N GLU A 73 -1.93 -12.20 -12.92
CA GLU A 73 -1.18 -11.33 -13.82
C GLU A 73 -0.12 -10.52 -13.05
N PHE A 74 -0.45 -9.99 -11.90
CA PHE A 74 0.47 -9.25 -11.03
C PHE A 74 1.74 -10.06 -10.69
N LYS A 75 1.61 -11.34 -10.41
CA LYS A 75 2.73 -12.26 -10.16
C LYS A 75 3.68 -12.44 -11.35
N THR A 76 3.27 -12.07 -12.56
CA THR A 76 4.11 -12.16 -13.78
C THR A 76 4.86 -10.88 -14.10
N ILE A 77 4.59 -9.78 -13.40
CA ILE A 77 5.21 -8.47 -13.65
C ILE A 77 6.70 -8.54 -13.30
N ASP A 78 7.55 -8.09 -14.21
CA ASP A 78 8.97 -7.85 -13.94
C ASP A 78 9.15 -6.49 -13.23
N PHE A 79 9.49 -6.53 -11.97
CA PHE A 79 9.77 -5.34 -11.16
C PHE A 79 11.25 -4.93 -11.14
N THR A 80 12.10 -5.55 -11.94
CA THR A 80 13.53 -5.19 -12.02
C THR A 80 13.70 -3.69 -12.32
N GLY A 81 14.46 -2.99 -11.46
CA GLY A 81 14.69 -1.55 -11.57
C GLY A 81 13.53 -0.66 -11.09
N LYS A 82 12.42 -1.25 -10.62
CA LYS A 82 11.28 -0.51 -10.11
C LYS A 82 11.34 -0.35 -8.59
N THR A 83 10.85 0.80 -8.13
CA THR A 83 10.73 1.13 -6.70
C THR A 83 9.25 1.19 -6.34
N VAL A 84 8.84 0.47 -5.32
CA VAL A 84 7.44 0.31 -4.94
C VAL A 84 7.25 0.61 -3.46
N ALA A 85 6.37 1.54 -3.14
CA ALA A 85 5.85 1.76 -1.80
C ALA A 85 4.44 1.16 -1.71
N ILE A 86 4.05 0.68 -0.54
CA ILE A 86 2.76 0.00 -0.37
C ILE A 86 2.07 0.55 0.87
N PHE A 87 0.77 0.84 0.78
CA PHE A 87 -0.05 1.05 1.97
C PHE A 87 -1.33 0.23 1.88
N GLY A 88 -1.88 -0.09 3.02
CA GLY A 88 -3.11 -0.88 3.08
C GLY A 88 -4.00 -0.47 4.22
N LEU A 89 -5.27 -0.85 4.08
CA LEU A 89 -6.28 -0.69 5.12
C LEU A 89 -6.61 -2.06 5.71
N GLY A 90 -6.82 -2.09 7.03
CA GLY A 90 -7.27 -3.26 7.75
C GLY A 90 -8.09 -2.84 8.97
N ASP A 91 -8.70 -3.80 9.63
CA ASP A 91 -9.42 -3.64 10.88
C ASP A 91 -8.70 -4.48 11.95
N GLN A 92 -7.93 -3.82 12.81
CA GLN A 92 -7.11 -4.49 13.82
C GLN A 92 -7.90 -5.07 14.98
N ILE A 93 -9.19 -4.71 15.11
CA ILE A 93 -10.06 -5.21 16.18
C ILE A 93 -11.00 -6.31 15.65
N GLY A 94 -11.64 -6.09 14.50
CA GLY A 94 -12.55 -7.04 13.90
C GLY A 94 -11.87 -8.21 13.19
N TYR A 95 -10.65 -7.99 12.67
CA TYR A 95 -9.87 -8.96 11.90
C TYR A 95 -8.39 -8.95 12.33
N ASP A 96 -8.16 -9.09 13.63
CA ASP A 96 -6.86 -8.95 14.29
C ASP A 96 -5.81 -10.01 13.90
N GLU A 97 -6.24 -11.20 13.45
CA GLU A 97 -5.34 -12.25 12.96
C GLU A 97 -4.83 -12.01 11.52
N TRP A 98 -5.42 -11.06 10.78
CA TRP A 98 -5.11 -10.79 9.35
C TRP A 98 -4.91 -9.31 9.03
N PHE A 99 -4.55 -8.51 10.04
CA PHE A 99 -4.44 -7.07 9.89
C PHE A 99 -3.50 -6.66 8.76
N CYS A 100 -4.03 -5.99 7.74
CA CYS A 100 -3.29 -5.51 6.56
C CYS A 100 -2.50 -6.60 5.80
N ASP A 101 -2.93 -7.85 5.82
CA ASP A 101 -2.24 -8.97 5.16
C ASP A 101 -1.93 -8.70 3.68
N GLY A 102 -2.82 -8.00 2.97
CA GLY A 102 -2.65 -7.63 1.57
C GLY A 102 -1.34 -6.86 1.30
N VAL A 103 -0.91 -6.01 2.24
CA VAL A 103 0.37 -5.27 2.12
C VAL A 103 1.54 -6.23 2.01
N GLY A 104 1.61 -7.22 2.90
CA GLY A 104 2.69 -8.22 2.89
C GLY A 104 2.63 -9.13 1.67
N ILE A 105 1.42 -9.49 1.21
CA ILE A 105 1.23 -10.33 0.03
C ILE A 105 1.78 -9.62 -1.21
N LEU A 106 1.41 -8.35 -1.44
CA LEU A 106 1.92 -7.59 -2.59
C LEU A 106 3.43 -7.33 -2.48
N ALA A 107 3.93 -7.00 -1.29
CA ALA A 107 5.35 -6.72 -1.06
C ALA A 107 6.24 -7.91 -1.44
N LYS A 108 5.85 -9.11 -1.06
CA LYS A 108 6.59 -10.34 -1.41
C LYS A 108 6.66 -10.57 -2.91
N VAL A 109 5.55 -10.39 -3.63
CA VAL A 109 5.55 -10.52 -5.10
C VAL A 109 6.49 -9.50 -5.73
N VAL A 110 6.48 -8.25 -5.28
CA VAL A 110 7.38 -7.21 -5.79
C VAL A 110 8.84 -7.60 -5.59
N GLU A 111 9.22 -8.07 -4.39
CA GLU A 111 10.61 -8.49 -4.13
C GLU A 111 11.01 -9.74 -4.89
N GLU A 112 10.16 -10.75 -4.93
CA GLU A 112 10.41 -12.01 -5.67
C GLU A 112 10.61 -11.75 -7.16
N ASN A 113 9.97 -10.72 -7.70
CA ASN A 113 10.06 -10.33 -9.10
C ASN A 113 11.09 -9.19 -9.35
N GLY A 114 12.03 -8.98 -8.43
CA GLY A 114 13.20 -8.12 -8.61
C GLY A 114 12.99 -6.65 -8.29
N GLY A 115 11.86 -6.26 -7.74
CA GLY A 115 11.56 -4.89 -7.33
C GLY A 115 12.19 -4.50 -6.00
N LYS A 116 12.28 -3.19 -5.76
CA LYS A 116 12.70 -2.63 -4.49
C LYS A 116 11.49 -2.09 -3.74
N VAL A 117 11.15 -2.72 -2.62
CA VAL A 117 10.12 -2.18 -1.71
C VAL A 117 10.73 -1.11 -0.80
N ILE A 118 10.03 0.00 -0.64
CA ILE A 118 10.40 1.14 0.21
C ILE A 118 9.22 1.58 1.10
N GLY A 119 9.48 2.51 2.00
CA GLY A 119 8.44 3.10 2.85
C GLY A 119 8.03 2.19 4.01
N PHE A 120 8.93 1.34 4.52
CA PHE A 120 8.68 0.52 5.69
C PHE A 120 8.33 1.39 6.90
N THR A 121 7.33 0.99 7.66
CA THR A 121 6.92 1.70 8.88
C THR A 121 7.09 0.83 10.12
N LYS A 122 7.18 1.46 11.29
CA LYS A 122 7.29 0.73 12.55
C LYS A 122 5.91 0.36 13.11
N LYS A 123 5.81 -0.84 13.64
CA LYS A 123 4.74 -1.23 14.53
C LYS A 123 5.03 -0.63 15.92
N ASP A 124 4.39 0.47 16.24
CA ASP A 124 4.46 1.11 17.54
C ASP A 124 3.31 0.67 18.45
N ASP A 125 3.25 1.24 19.64
CA ASP A 125 2.26 0.88 20.67
C ASP A 125 0.82 1.31 20.31
N SER A 126 0.61 2.03 19.20
CA SER A 126 -0.73 2.39 18.73
C SER A 126 -1.43 1.25 17.98
N TYR A 127 -0.69 0.21 17.59
CA TYR A 127 -1.24 -0.96 16.89
C TYR A 127 -1.57 -2.08 17.88
N GLU A 128 -2.80 -2.61 17.78
CA GLU A 128 -3.33 -3.67 18.64
C GLU A 128 -3.98 -4.77 17.77
N PHE A 129 -3.18 -5.72 17.30
CA PHE A 129 -3.64 -6.87 16.51
C PHE A 129 -2.86 -8.14 16.91
N GLU A 130 -3.39 -9.31 16.60
CA GLU A 130 -2.77 -10.60 16.94
C GLU A 130 -1.68 -10.98 15.95
N SER A 131 -1.97 -10.95 14.64
CA SER A 131 -1.00 -11.28 13.60
C SER A 131 -1.21 -10.50 12.30
N SER A 132 -0.14 -10.41 11.48
CA SER A 132 -0.19 -9.71 10.20
C SER A 132 0.92 -10.20 9.26
N LYS A 133 0.55 -10.52 8.03
CA LYS A 133 1.53 -10.76 6.94
C LYS A 133 2.20 -9.46 6.47
N ALA A 134 1.65 -8.30 6.82
CA ALA A 134 2.30 -7.02 6.56
C ALA A 134 3.58 -6.82 7.35
N LEU A 135 3.81 -7.58 8.43
CA LEU A 135 5.06 -7.56 9.18
C LEU A 135 6.19 -8.22 8.38
N LYS A 136 7.24 -7.46 8.17
CA LYS A 136 8.52 -7.91 7.59
C LYS A 136 9.39 -8.61 8.63
N ASP A 137 9.34 -8.09 9.86
CA ASP A 137 9.99 -8.60 11.07
C ASP A 137 9.10 -8.29 12.29
N GLU A 138 9.61 -8.44 13.50
CA GLU A 138 8.82 -8.32 14.73
C GLU A 138 8.15 -6.95 14.90
N ASP A 139 8.75 -5.87 14.40
CA ASP A 139 8.31 -4.50 14.65
C ASP A 139 8.26 -3.60 13.39
N THR A 140 8.40 -4.17 12.21
CA THR A 140 8.48 -3.39 10.96
C THR A 140 7.48 -3.91 9.93
N PHE A 141 6.62 -3.03 9.42
CA PHE A 141 5.74 -3.34 8.31
C PHE A 141 6.45 -3.17 6.95
N TRP A 142 6.03 -3.97 5.96
CA TRP A 142 6.43 -3.82 4.57
C TRP A 142 6.01 -2.50 3.91
N GLY A 143 5.16 -1.73 4.56
CA GLY A 143 4.62 -0.48 4.08
C GLY A 143 3.90 0.26 5.19
N LEU A 144 2.88 1.05 4.85
CA LEU A 144 2.02 1.74 5.80
C LEU A 144 0.73 0.96 6.02
N CYS A 145 0.39 0.65 7.26
CA CYS A 145 -0.88 0.03 7.65
C CYS A 145 -1.80 1.07 8.31
N LEU A 146 -2.99 1.23 7.77
CA LEU A 146 -4.03 2.15 8.25
C LEU A 146 -5.24 1.36 8.76
N ASP A 147 -5.98 1.95 9.69
CA ASP A 147 -7.20 1.39 10.26
C ASP A 147 -8.29 2.48 10.35
N GLU A 148 -9.07 2.58 9.28
CA GLU A 148 -10.15 3.57 9.19
C GLU A 148 -11.36 3.24 10.07
N ASP A 149 -11.49 1.98 10.50
CA ASP A 149 -12.61 1.55 11.33
C ASP A 149 -12.41 1.91 12.81
N ASN A 150 -11.15 1.91 13.29
CA ASN A 150 -10.85 2.09 14.71
C ASN A 150 -9.92 3.29 14.99
N GLN A 151 -9.16 3.77 14.02
CA GLN A 151 -8.11 4.80 14.18
C GLN A 151 -8.05 5.79 13.01
N ASP A 152 -9.20 6.21 12.49
CA ASP A 152 -9.30 7.19 11.41
C ASP A 152 -8.68 8.56 11.80
N ASP A 153 -8.67 8.89 13.08
CA ASP A 153 -8.00 10.07 13.64
C ASP A 153 -6.46 10.05 13.50
N LEU A 154 -5.85 8.88 13.27
CA LEU A 154 -4.40 8.73 13.08
C LEU A 154 -3.99 8.68 11.60
N THR A 155 -4.92 8.57 10.68
CA THR A 155 -4.63 8.34 9.25
C THR A 155 -3.82 9.48 8.64
N GLU A 156 -4.21 10.73 8.86
CA GLU A 156 -3.51 11.89 8.30
C GLU A 156 -2.07 11.97 8.82
N GLU A 157 -1.86 11.88 10.13
CA GLU A 157 -0.52 11.90 10.74
C GLU A 157 0.37 10.76 10.22
N ARG A 158 -0.18 9.55 10.12
CA ARG A 158 0.56 8.39 9.56
C ARG A 158 0.96 8.61 8.11
N LEU A 159 0.08 9.16 7.28
CA LEU A 159 0.37 9.49 5.89
C LEU A 159 1.42 10.60 5.76
N GLU A 160 1.37 11.66 6.58
CA GLU A 160 2.39 12.72 6.61
C GLU A 160 3.77 12.17 6.98
N ASN A 161 3.84 11.35 8.02
CA ASN A 161 5.07 10.70 8.45
C ASN A 161 5.64 9.79 7.36
N TRP A 162 4.77 9.02 6.71
CA TRP A 162 5.15 8.14 5.61
C TRP A 162 5.62 8.93 4.38
N PHE A 163 4.93 9.99 4.02
CA PHE A 163 5.34 10.91 2.96
C PHE A 163 6.74 11.48 3.19
N ASN A 164 7.02 11.96 4.41
CA ASN A 164 8.35 12.48 4.76
C ASN A 164 9.43 11.40 4.63
N LYS A 165 9.14 10.17 5.01
CA LYS A 165 10.04 9.04 4.82
C LYS A 165 10.27 8.74 3.35
N LEU A 166 9.20 8.66 2.54
CA LEU A 166 9.31 8.40 1.10
C LEU A 166 10.13 9.47 0.38
N LYS A 167 9.98 10.75 0.74
CA LYS A 167 10.84 11.82 0.18
C LYS A 167 12.32 11.55 0.41
N LEU A 168 12.69 11.14 1.62
CA LEU A 168 14.10 10.83 1.94
C LEU A 168 14.59 9.61 1.15
N GLU A 169 13.82 8.56 1.06
CA GLU A 169 14.20 7.33 0.35
C GLU A 169 14.27 7.51 -1.18
N LEU A 170 13.46 8.42 -1.72
CA LEU A 170 13.43 8.78 -3.15
C LEU A 170 14.36 9.94 -3.52
N ASN A 171 15.05 10.54 -2.54
CA ASN A 171 15.95 11.69 -2.69
C ASN A 171 15.28 12.93 -3.33
N VAL A 172 14.08 13.26 -2.85
CA VAL A 172 13.26 14.40 -3.33
C VAL A 172 13.04 15.43 -2.23
#